data_ca0ce19da0cb21bf016205345a60d2cf
#
_entry.id   ca0ce19da0cb21bf016205345a60d2cf
#
_cell.length_a   1.000
_cell.length_b   1.000
_cell.length_c   1.000
_cell.angle_alpha   90.00
_cell.angle_beta   90.00
_cell.angle_gamma   90.00
#
_symmetry.space_group_name_H-M   'P 1'
#
loop_
_entity.id
_entity.type
_entity.pdbx_description
1 polymer ?
#
loop_
_entity_poly.entity_id
_entity_poly.type
_entity_poly.pdbx_seq_one_letter_code
_entity_poly.pdbx_strand_id
1 'polypeptide(L)'
;EPYRRQRQMCIRDSIYTGTLGKAFGGALGGFTTGRKEIIDLLRQRSRPYLFSNSLAPGIIGASLEVFKMLKESNALHDKLLENVNYFRNKMTAAGFDIKPTQSAICAVMLYDAKLSQIYAARMQEEGIYVTGFYYPVVPKDQARIRVQISAGHEKEHLDKCIAAFIKVGKELGVLK
;
A
#
# COMPACT_ATOMS: atom_id res chain seq x y z
N GLU A 1 -14.51 13.17 10.67
CA GLU A 1 -13.58 13.86 11.57
C GLU A 1 -13.29 15.27 11.10
N PRO A 2 -13.55 16.33 11.91
CA PRO A 2 -13.30 17.71 11.52
C PRO A 2 -11.83 17.99 11.22
N TYR A 3 -10.90 17.28 11.85
CA TYR A 3 -9.46 17.41 11.67
C TYR A 3 -8.96 17.15 10.24
N ARG A 4 -9.67 16.38 9.43
CA ARG A 4 -9.23 16.02 8.10
C ARG A 4 -9.55 17.10 7.06
N ARG A 5 -10.69 17.80 7.21
CA ARG A 5 -11.02 18.97 6.37
C ARG A 5 -10.09 20.15 6.67
N GLN A 6 -9.74 20.37 7.94
CA GLN A 6 -8.76 21.38 8.32
C GLN A 6 -7.36 21.04 7.77
N ARG A 7 -6.93 19.77 7.79
CA ARG A 7 -5.67 19.34 7.19
C ARG A 7 -5.60 19.56 5.68
N GLN A 8 -6.70 19.43 4.97
CA GLN A 8 -6.76 19.76 3.53
C GLN A 8 -6.67 21.25 3.27
N MET A 9 -7.14 22.11 4.16
CA MET A 9 -6.91 23.56 4.06
C MET A 9 -5.47 23.97 4.38
N CYS A 10 -4.74 23.19 5.18
CA CYS A 10 -3.35 23.42 5.56
C CYS A 10 -2.33 22.65 4.67
N ILE A 11 -2.71 22.19 3.48
CA ILE A 11 -1.80 21.51 2.53
C ILE A 11 -0.53 22.34 2.27
N ARG A 12 -0.65 23.66 2.26
CA ARG A 12 0.48 24.58 2.06
C ARG A 12 1.47 24.62 3.22
N ASP A 13 1.09 24.17 4.41
CA ASP A 13 1.92 24.20 5.63
C ASP A 13 2.59 22.85 5.92
N SER A 14 2.28 21.82 5.11
CA SER A 14 2.78 20.46 5.32
C SER A 14 3.98 20.16 4.42
N ILE A 15 4.83 19.25 4.89
CA ILE A 15 5.90 18.66 4.09
C ILE A 15 5.42 17.29 3.65
N TYR A 16 5.48 17.02 2.34
CA TYR A 16 5.14 15.73 1.76
C TYR A 16 6.38 15.08 1.20
N THR A 17 6.57 13.81 1.52
CA THR A 17 7.60 12.98 0.92
C THR A 17 6.95 11.82 0.18
N GLY A 18 7.49 11.48 -0.97
CA GLY A 18 7.01 10.38 -1.80
C GLY A 18 8.16 9.58 -2.38
N THR A 19 7.89 8.31 -2.69
CA THR A 19 8.84 7.45 -3.38
C THR A 19 8.41 7.28 -4.84
N LEU A 20 9.37 7.33 -5.74
CA LEU A 20 9.17 7.07 -7.17
C LEU A 20 9.30 5.58 -7.52
N GLY A 21 9.94 4.78 -6.66
CA GLY A 21 10.24 3.37 -6.90
C GLY A 21 9.09 2.40 -6.58
N LYS A 22 7.85 2.85 -6.49
CA LYS A 22 6.67 2.01 -6.21
C LYS A 22 5.55 2.28 -7.22
N ALA A 23 4.42 2.82 -6.75
CA ALA A 23 3.25 3.08 -7.60
C ALA A 23 3.53 4.02 -8.78
N PHE A 24 4.52 4.89 -8.68
CA PHE A 24 4.96 5.77 -9.76
C PHE A 24 5.85 5.08 -10.81
N GLY A 25 6.18 3.80 -10.66
CA GLY A 25 6.89 3.01 -11.67
C GLY A 25 8.33 3.43 -11.98
N GLY A 26 8.90 4.35 -11.20
CA GLY A 26 10.23 4.91 -11.43
C GLY A 26 11.33 4.18 -10.68
N ALA A 27 11.70 2.99 -10.97
CA ALA A 27 12.76 2.14 -10.42
C ALA A 27 13.39 2.55 -9.06
N LEU A 28 13.78 3.82 -8.87
CA LEU A 28 14.38 4.36 -7.65
C LEU A 28 14.06 5.84 -7.45
N GLY A 29 14.42 6.37 -6.28
CA GLY A 29 14.32 7.79 -5.95
C GLY A 29 13.03 8.18 -5.24
N GLY A 30 12.93 9.45 -5.00
CA GLY A 30 11.79 10.05 -4.30
C GLY A 30 11.83 11.57 -4.42
N PHE A 31 10.85 12.20 -3.80
CA PHE A 31 10.75 13.65 -3.78
C PHE A 31 10.27 14.15 -2.41
N THR A 32 10.60 15.40 -2.13
CA THR A 32 10.05 16.15 -1.01
C THR A 32 9.45 17.44 -1.56
N THR A 33 8.23 17.74 -1.14
CA THR A 33 7.54 18.99 -1.49
C THR A 33 6.99 19.68 -0.26
N GLY A 34 6.90 20.99 -0.28
CA GLY A 34 6.43 21.81 0.82
C GLY A 34 6.62 23.29 0.53
N ARG A 35 6.60 24.13 1.58
CA ARG A 35 6.83 25.55 1.44
C ARG A 35 8.20 25.81 0.83
N LYS A 36 8.29 26.85 -0.01
CA LYS A 36 9.50 27.20 -0.76
C LYS A 36 10.72 27.36 0.15
N GLU A 37 10.56 28.05 1.27
CA GLU A 37 11.63 28.32 2.22
C GLU A 37 12.25 27.04 2.81
N ILE A 38 11.39 26.03 3.06
CA ILE A 38 11.82 24.72 3.57
C ILE A 38 12.58 23.96 2.46
N ILE A 39 12.05 23.97 1.24
CA ILE A 39 12.69 23.27 0.12
C ILE A 39 14.03 23.92 -0.24
N ASP A 40 14.12 25.24 -0.23
CA ASP A 40 15.37 25.98 -0.46
C ASP A 40 16.41 25.65 0.62
N LEU A 41 15.99 25.59 1.91
CA LEU A 41 16.85 25.16 3.00
C LEU A 41 17.33 23.72 2.85
N LEU A 42 16.44 22.79 2.48
CA LEU A 42 16.80 21.38 2.24
C LEU A 42 17.82 21.25 1.12
N ARG A 43 17.69 22.00 0.04
CA ARG A 43 18.66 22.00 -1.07
C ARG A 43 20.06 22.44 -0.64
N GLN A 44 20.16 23.28 0.38
CA GLN A 44 21.45 23.80 0.90
C GLN A 44 22.02 22.97 2.06
N ARG A 45 21.19 22.24 2.79
CA ARG A 45 21.58 21.63 4.06
C ARG A 45 21.35 20.13 4.14
N SER A 46 20.52 19.55 3.28
CA SER A 46 20.25 18.12 3.30
C SER A 46 21.45 17.33 2.77
N ARG A 47 22.19 16.69 3.66
CA ARG A 47 23.36 15.90 3.29
C ARG A 47 23.07 14.81 2.24
N PRO A 48 21.98 14.04 2.34
CA PRO A 48 21.63 13.07 1.29
C PRO A 48 21.46 13.72 -0.08
N TYR A 49 20.88 14.91 -0.16
CA TYR A 49 20.71 15.64 -1.41
C TYR A 49 22.03 16.19 -1.95
N LEU A 50 22.87 16.75 -1.09
CA LEU A 50 24.13 17.39 -1.48
C LEU A 50 25.21 16.38 -1.89
N PHE A 51 25.22 15.19 -1.26
CA PHE A 51 26.30 14.21 -1.40
C PHE A 51 25.89 12.92 -2.09
N SER A 52 24.66 12.85 -2.63
CA SER A 52 24.21 11.75 -3.47
C SER A 52 24.15 12.17 -4.94
N ASN A 53 24.30 11.21 -5.84
CA ASN A 53 24.11 11.45 -7.26
C ASN A 53 22.66 11.84 -7.56
N SER A 54 22.49 12.66 -8.60
CA SER A 54 21.16 13.00 -9.12
C SER A 54 20.44 11.78 -9.68
N LEU A 55 19.10 11.83 -9.68
CA LEU A 55 18.30 10.80 -10.34
C LEU A 55 18.61 10.78 -11.84
N ALA A 56 18.63 9.56 -12.41
CA ALA A 56 18.84 9.41 -13.85
C ALA A 56 17.71 10.11 -14.64
N PRO A 57 18.05 10.78 -15.76
CA PRO A 57 17.06 11.52 -16.57
C PRO A 57 15.85 10.67 -16.99
N GLY A 58 16.05 9.39 -17.32
CA GLY A 58 14.95 8.48 -17.66
C GLY A 58 13.93 8.29 -16.54
N ILE A 59 14.39 8.26 -15.28
CA ILE A 59 13.49 8.15 -14.10
C ILE A 59 12.69 9.46 -13.94
N ILE A 60 13.33 10.59 -14.15
CA ILE A 60 12.66 11.89 -14.07
C ILE A 60 11.62 12.00 -15.18
N GLY A 61 11.97 11.65 -16.42
CA GLY A 61 11.04 11.67 -17.56
C GLY A 61 9.82 10.78 -17.32
N ALA A 62 10.02 9.53 -16.90
CA ALA A 62 8.93 8.62 -16.56
C ALA A 62 8.03 9.17 -15.45
N SER A 63 8.63 9.74 -14.38
CA SER A 63 7.87 10.31 -13.27
C SER A 63 7.04 11.53 -13.69
N LEU A 64 7.57 12.40 -14.55
CA LEU A 64 6.84 13.56 -15.09
C LEU A 64 5.63 13.11 -15.92
N GLU A 65 5.78 12.06 -16.74
CA GLU A 65 4.65 11.53 -17.51
C GLU A 65 3.58 10.92 -16.60
N VAL A 66 3.97 10.18 -15.56
CA VAL A 66 3.01 9.66 -14.56
C VAL A 66 2.24 10.78 -13.87
N PHE A 67 2.90 11.87 -13.49
CA PHE A 67 2.21 13.04 -12.92
C PHE A 67 1.25 13.70 -13.90
N LYS A 68 1.58 13.73 -15.20
CA LYS A 68 0.69 14.22 -16.24
C LYS A 68 -0.55 13.33 -16.36
N MET A 69 -0.37 12.01 -16.46
CA MET A 69 -1.47 11.04 -16.49
C MET A 69 -2.41 11.18 -15.29
N LEU A 70 -1.86 11.36 -14.07
CA LEU A 70 -2.65 11.56 -12.86
C LEU A 70 -3.44 12.87 -12.83
N LYS A 71 -2.99 13.90 -13.56
CA LYS A 71 -3.76 15.15 -13.72
C LYS A 71 -4.90 15.01 -14.75
N GLU A 72 -4.73 14.14 -15.72
CA GLU A 72 -5.69 13.93 -16.80
C GLU A 72 -6.83 13.00 -16.43
N SER A 73 -6.58 12.01 -15.54
CA SER A 73 -7.60 11.01 -15.17
C SER A 73 -7.40 10.44 -13.78
N ASN A 74 -8.51 10.26 -13.06
CA ASN A 74 -8.59 9.53 -11.80
C ASN A 74 -9.08 8.07 -11.97
N ALA A 75 -9.35 7.60 -13.18
CA ALA A 75 -10.00 6.32 -13.43
C ALA A 75 -9.29 5.12 -12.77
N LEU A 76 -7.95 5.07 -12.82
CA LEU A 76 -7.19 4.00 -12.16
C LEU A 76 -7.27 4.08 -10.64
N HIS A 77 -7.30 5.29 -10.07
CA HIS A 77 -7.45 5.49 -8.63
C HIS A 77 -8.85 5.06 -8.17
N ASP A 78 -9.88 5.42 -8.92
CA ASP A 78 -11.27 5.07 -8.59
C ASP A 78 -11.48 3.56 -8.68
N LYS A 79 -10.97 2.90 -9.73
CA LYS A 79 -10.95 1.44 -9.86
C LYS A 79 -10.19 0.77 -8.70
N LEU A 80 -9.07 1.34 -8.28
CA LEU A 80 -8.35 0.84 -7.11
C LEU A 80 -9.19 0.90 -5.84
N LEU A 81 -9.88 2.00 -5.58
CA LEU A 81 -10.74 2.15 -4.41
C LEU A 81 -11.93 1.20 -4.45
N GLU A 82 -12.55 1.01 -5.62
CA GLU A 82 -13.62 0.02 -5.82
C GLU A 82 -13.13 -1.40 -5.49
N ASN A 83 -12.00 -1.82 -6.05
CA ASN A 83 -11.39 -3.12 -5.81
C ASN A 83 -11.06 -3.33 -4.32
N VAL A 84 -10.52 -2.32 -3.66
CA VAL A 84 -10.18 -2.37 -2.22
C VAL A 84 -11.44 -2.53 -1.38
N ASN A 85 -12.47 -1.76 -1.65
CA ASN A 85 -13.74 -1.83 -0.91
C ASN A 85 -14.43 -3.18 -1.15
N TYR A 86 -14.42 -3.66 -2.38
CA TYR A 86 -14.95 -4.98 -2.71
C TYR A 86 -14.25 -6.09 -1.92
N PHE A 87 -12.92 -6.14 -1.96
CA PHE A 87 -12.13 -7.14 -1.24
C PHE A 87 -12.37 -7.07 0.27
N ARG A 88 -12.29 -5.89 0.87
CA ARG A 88 -12.51 -5.72 2.32
C ARG A 88 -13.89 -6.17 2.75
N ASN A 89 -14.93 -5.75 2.04
CA ASN A 89 -16.30 -6.10 2.40
C ASN A 89 -16.53 -7.61 2.33
N LYS A 90 -16.03 -8.28 1.31
CA LYS A 90 -16.13 -9.73 1.16
C LYS A 90 -15.36 -10.49 2.23
N MET A 91 -14.13 -10.05 2.54
CA MET A 91 -13.31 -10.68 3.58
C MET A 91 -13.91 -10.50 4.98
N THR A 92 -14.42 -9.30 5.28
CA THR A 92 -15.11 -9.04 6.56
C THR A 92 -16.40 -9.86 6.67
N ALA A 93 -17.18 -9.95 5.59
CA ALA A 93 -18.39 -10.79 5.56
C ALA A 93 -18.08 -12.27 5.73
N ALA A 94 -16.90 -12.74 5.29
CA ALA A 94 -16.44 -14.10 5.49
C ALA A 94 -15.92 -14.37 6.93
N GLY A 95 -15.84 -13.35 7.79
CA GLY A 95 -15.44 -13.48 9.19
C GLY A 95 -13.98 -13.15 9.48
N PHE A 96 -13.22 -12.61 8.50
CA PHE A 96 -11.85 -12.16 8.76
C PHE A 96 -11.81 -10.81 9.45
N ASP A 97 -10.89 -10.67 10.38
CA ASP A 97 -10.54 -9.38 10.98
C ASP A 97 -9.62 -8.60 10.03
N ILE A 98 -10.15 -7.53 9.43
CA ILE A 98 -9.42 -6.65 8.52
C ILE A 98 -9.10 -5.34 9.24
N LYS A 99 -7.82 -5.07 9.47
CA LYS A 99 -7.41 -3.82 10.11
C LYS A 99 -7.86 -2.60 9.29
N PRO A 100 -8.59 -1.64 9.90
CA PRO A 100 -9.04 -0.44 9.20
C PRO A 100 -7.85 0.37 8.67
N THR A 101 -7.90 0.74 7.38
CA THR A 101 -6.92 1.60 6.73
C THR A 101 -7.55 2.27 5.52
N GLN A 102 -6.97 3.39 5.09
CA GLN A 102 -7.42 4.11 3.89
C GLN A 102 -6.56 3.80 2.66
N SER A 103 -5.53 2.97 2.83
CA SER A 103 -4.62 2.59 1.75
C SER A 103 -5.15 1.38 0.97
N ALA A 104 -4.54 1.10 -0.19
CA ALA A 104 -4.81 -0.10 -0.97
C ALA A 104 -4.25 -1.39 -0.34
N ILE A 105 -3.62 -1.29 0.82
CA ILE A 105 -3.12 -2.43 1.57
C ILE A 105 -4.21 -2.91 2.52
N CYS A 106 -4.55 -4.18 2.43
CA CYS A 106 -5.48 -4.86 3.33
C CYS A 106 -4.69 -5.78 4.26
N ALA A 107 -4.77 -5.53 5.56
CA ALA A 107 -4.12 -6.34 6.58
C ALA A 107 -5.14 -7.32 7.16
N VAL A 108 -5.01 -8.60 6.79
CA VAL A 108 -5.80 -9.71 7.34
C VAL A 108 -5.12 -10.16 8.64
N MET A 109 -5.74 -9.90 9.77
CA MET A 109 -5.15 -10.15 11.08
C MET A 109 -5.19 -11.63 11.43
N LEU A 110 -4.05 -12.18 11.85
CA LEU A 110 -3.90 -13.57 12.30
C LEU A 110 -3.33 -13.65 13.72
N TYR A 111 -2.72 -12.54 14.18
CA TYR A 111 -2.16 -12.36 15.53
C TYR A 111 -0.94 -13.24 15.83
N ASP A 112 -0.95 -14.52 15.45
CA ASP A 112 0.13 -15.49 15.69
C ASP A 112 1.16 -15.50 14.56
N ALA A 113 2.46 -15.44 14.93
CA ALA A 113 3.57 -15.36 13.97
C ALA A 113 3.75 -16.65 13.16
N LYS A 114 3.61 -17.82 13.82
CA LYS A 114 3.74 -19.13 13.17
C LYS A 114 2.58 -19.37 12.22
N LEU A 115 1.37 -19.05 12.66
CA LEU A 115 0.17 -19.15 11.83
C LEU A 115 0.29 -18.28 10.59
N SER A 116 0.82 -17.04 10.69
CA SER A 116 0.97 -16.16 9.53
C SER A 116 1.93 -16.70 8.47
N GLN A 117 2.96 -17.42 8.88
CA GLN A 117 3.90 -18.08 7.97
C GLN A 117 3.26 -19.29 7.28
N ILE A 118 2.61 -20.16 8.04
CA ILE A 118 1.91 -21.34 7.51
C ILE A 118 0.79 -20.89 6.56
N TYR A 119 0.04 -19.87 6.94
CA TYR A 119 -1.04 -19.31 6.12
C TYR A 119 -0.50 -18.80 4.78
N ALA A 120 0.59 -18.03 4.78
CA ALA A 120 1.21 -17.53 3.57
C ALA A 120 1.70 -18.66 2.65
N ALA A 121 2.31 -19.71 3.21
CA ALA A 121 2.74 -20.89 2.44
C ALA A 121 1.54 -21.62 1.80
N ARG A 122 0.46 -21.83 2.55
CA ARG A 122 -0.76 -22.45 2.02
C ARG A 122 -1.42 -21.61 0.91
N MET A 123 -1.44 -20.28 1.08
CA MET A 123 -1.94 -19.37 0.03
C MET A 123 -1.13 -19.47 -1.26
N GLN A 124 0.19 -19.66 -1.16
CA GLN A 124 1.04 -19.85 -2.33
C GLN A 124 0.70 -21.15 -3.08
N GLU A 125 0.34 -22.23 -2.38
CA GLU A 125 -0.11 -23.48 -2.99
C GLU A 125 -1.46 -23.29 -3.73
N GLU A 126 -2.31 -22.37 -3.28
CA GLU A 126 -3.54 -21.94 -3.99
C GLU A 126 -3.27 -20.98 -5.16
N GLY A 127 -2.00 -20.67 -5.43
CA GLY A 127 -1.58 -19.76 -6.50
C GLY A 127 -1.75 -18.26 -6.16
N ILE A 128 -1.80 -17.93 -4.88
CA ILE A 128 -1.93 -16.55 -4.39
C ILE A 128 -0.66 -16.13 -3.67
N TYR A 129 0.05 -15.15 -4.22
CA TYR A 129 1.27 -14.60 -3.61
C TYR A 129 0.90 -13.58 -2.54
N VAL A 130 1.10 -13.95 -1.28
CA VAL A 130 0.95 -13.08 -0.12
C VAL A 130 2.10 -13.28 0.85
N THR A 131 2.33 -12.31 1.73
CA THR A 131 3.42 -12.37 2.71
C THR A 131 2.87 -12.23 4.12
N GLY A 132 3.30 -13.11 5.00
CA GLY A 132 3.07 -13.01 6.44
C GLY A 132 4.01 -11.98 7.06
N PHE A 133 3.44 -11.05 7.82
CA PHE A 133 4.17 -10.04 8.59
C PHE A 133 4.05 -10.36 10.07
N TYR A 134 5.19 -10.48 10.75
CA TYR A 134 5.29 -10.79 12.17
C TYR A 134 6.46 -10.00 12.79
N TYR A 135 6.63 -10.12 14.09
CA TYR A 135 7.73 -9.44 14.79
C TYR A 135 9.11 -9.83 14.21
N PRO A 136 10.05 -8.89 14.01
CA PRO A 136 10.03 -7.48 14.42
C PRO A 136 9.40 -6.49 13.41
N VAL A 137 8.93 -6.95 12.25
CA VAL A 137 8.36 -6.09 11.19
C VAL A 137 7.05 -5.45 11.63
N VAL A 138 6.28 -6.16 12.45
CA VAL A 138 5.08 -5.65 13.14
C VAL A 138 5.22 -5.93 14.63
N PRO A 139 4.49 -5.23 15.52
CA PRO A 139 4.51 -5.52 16.95
C PRO A 139 4.16 -6.98 17.25
N LYS A 140 4.62 -7.49 18.41
CA LYS A 140 4.22 -8.80 18.90
C LYS A 140 2.69 -8.90 18.97
N ASP A 141 2.18 -10.09 18.76
CA ASP A 141 0.74 -10.39 18.76
C ASP A 141 -0.08 -9.57 17.74
N GLN A 142 0.56 -9.07 16.70
CA GLN A 142 -0.07 -8.36 15.60
C GLN A 142 0.32 -8.93 14.23
N ALA A 143 0.64 -10.21 14.19
CA ALA A 143 0.95 -10.89 12.93
C ALA A 143 -0.26 -10.87 11.99
N ARG A 144 0.01 -10.72 10.70
CA ARG A 144 -1.01 -10.53 9.67
C ARG A 144 -0.53 -10.99 8.31
N ILE A 145 -1.46 -11.27 7.42
CA ILE A 145 -1.17 -11.34 5.99
C ILE A 145 -1.40 -9.94 5.39
N ARG A 146 -0.42 -9.45 4.66
CA ARG A 146 -0.53 -8.19 3.94
C ARG A 146 -0.92 -8.46 2.49
N VAL A 147 -2.12 -8.04 2.12
CA VAL A 147 -2.63 -8.10 0.75
C VAL A 147 -2.54 -6.71 0.13
N GLN A 148 -1.94 -6.62 -1.05
CA GLN A 148 -1.85 -5.37 -1.80
C GLN A 148 -2.77 -5.45 -3.02
N ILE A 149 -3.80 -4.64 -3.01
CA ILE A 149 -4.76 -4.53 -4.12
C ILE A 149 -4.21 -3.57 -5.17
N SER A 150 -4.53 -3.83 -6.43
CA SER A 150 -4.14 -3.04 -7.59
C SER A 150 -5.35 -2.68 -8.44
N ALA A 151 -5.27 -1.56 -9.16
CA ALA A 151 -6.22 -1.22 -10.22
C ALA A 151 -6.18 -2.21 -11.39
N GLY A 152 -5.06 -2.92 -11.56
CA GLY A 152 -4.91 -3.99 -12.56
C GLY A 152 -5.62 -5.30 -12.21
N HIS A 153 -6.14 -5.43 -10.98
CA HIS A 153 -6.95 -6.60 -10.64
C HIS A 153 -8.36 -6.49 -11.21
N GLU A 154 -8.81 -7.55 -11.85
CA GLU A 154 -10.20 -7.74 -12.24
C GLU A 154 -10.94 -8.47 -11.10
N LYS A 155 -12.26 -8.47 -11.18
CA LYS A 155 -13.13 -9.03 -10.13
C LYS A 155 -12.87 -10.53 -9.91
N GLU A 156 -12.63 -11.28 -10.99
CA GLU A 156 -12.31 -12.70 -10.95
C GLU A 156 -11.01 -12.98 -10.16
N HIS A 157 -10.02 -12.12 -10.29
CA HIS A 157 -8.77 -12.24 -9.53
C HIS A 157 -9.02 -12.05 -8.02
N LEU A 158 -9.87 -11.08 -7.65
CA LEU A 158 -10.24 -10.82 -6.26
C LEU A 158 -11.08 -11.95 -5.69
N ASP A 159 -12.05 -12.47 -6.45
CA ASP A 159 -12.91 -13.59 -6.04
C ASP A 159 -12.08 -14.87 -5.84
N LYS A 160 -11.13 -15.17 -6.73
CA LYS A 160 -10.18 -16.28 -6.55
C LYS A 160 -9.37 -16.12 -5.28
N CYS A 161 -8.84 -14.92 -5.02
CA CYS A 161 -8.09 -14.64 -3.82
C CYS A 161 -8.93 -14.82 -2.55
N ILE A 162 -10.14 -14.28 -2.53
CA ILE A 162 -11.09 -14.41 -1.41
C ILE A 162 -11.43 -15.88 -1.15
N ALA A 163 -11.72 -16.65 -2.20
CA ALA A 163 -12.02 -18.07 -2.07
C ALA A 163 -10.85 -18.86 -1.47
N ALA A 164 -9.62 -18.57 -1.92
CA ALA A 164 -8.41 -19.17 -1.34
C ALA A 164 -8.24 -18.81 0.14
N PHE A 165 -8.45 -17.55 0.51
CA PHE A 165 -8.42 -17.13 1.92
C PHE A 165 -9.45 -17.87 2.76
N ILE A 166 -10.68 -18.01 2.29
CA ILE A 166 -11.74 -18.73 3.02
C ILE A 166 -11.36 -20.21 3.17
N LYS A 167 -10.89 -20.86 2.11
CA LYS A 167 -10.46 -22.26 2.13
C LYS A 167 -9.38 -22.48 3.17
N VAL A 168 -8.27 -21.75 3.06
CA VAL A 168 -7.12 -21.85 3.98
C VAL A 168 -7.51 -21.43 5.40
N GLY A 169 -8.39 -20.43 5.54
CA GLY A 169 -8.89 -19.98 6.84
C GLY A 169 -9.65 -21.07 7.60
N LYS A 170 -10.46 -21.87 6.89
CA LYS A 170 -11.16 -23.03 7.45
C LYS A 170 -10.18 -24.16 7.77
N GLU A 171 -9.26 -24.49 6.88
CA GLU A 171 -8.23 -25.53 7.10
C GLU A 171 -7.39 -25.27 8.34
N LEU A 172 -7.03 -24.01 8.60
CA LEU A 172 -6.17 -23.62 9.71
C LEU A 172 -6.93 -23.14 10.96
N GLY A 173 -8.27 -23.25 10.98
CA GLY A 173 -9.11 -22.90 12.12
C GLY A 173 -9.19 -21.39 12.42
N VAL A 174 -8.86 -20.53 11.46
CA VAL A 174 -9.04 -19.08 11.55
C VAL A 174 -10.52 -18.69 11.38
N LEU A 175 -11.21 -19.41 10.51
CA LEU A 175 -12.66 -19.31 10.32
C LEU A 175 -13.36 -20.53 10.90
N LYS A 176 -14.55 -20.29 11.44
CA LYS A 176 -15.46 -21.36 11.92
C LYS A 176 -16.23 -22.01 10.76
#